data_68dbf96f137548cf45ce636f6f9db623
#
_entry.id   68dbf96f137548cf45ce636f6f9db623
#
_cell.length_a   1.000
_cell.length_b   1.000
_cell.length_c   1.000
_cell.angle_alpha   90.00
_cell.angle_beta   90.00
_cell.angle_gamma   90.00
#
_symmetry.space_group_name_H-M   'P 1'
#
loop_
_entity.id
_entity.type
_entity.pdbx_description
1 polymer ?
#
loop_
_entity_poly.entity_id
_entity_poly.type
_entity_poly.pdbx_seq_one_letter_code
_entity_poly.pdbx_strand_id
1 'polypeptide(L)'
;MAERSDFCIECGKETEYSLQKKTITRVIREKEDLFEITTARCVQCGGEMSIPGLIYRNVQEMDAQYRSAEGIVLADDIEKLMKIYKIGKAPLSLALGFGEVTIHRYLEGQVPSREYSDTIHAALISPAFMRNKLSENREKITDAAYQKAFAAAVSMENLFSVSEKILIVIAYIFEKLEEVTPLMLQKLLYFIQGIYSAL
;
A
#
# COMPACT_ATOMS: atom_id res chain seq x y z
N MET A 1 -5.96 28.72 -10.18
CA MET A 1 -6.51 27.98 -9.01
C MET A 1 -8.02 27.98 -9.21
N ALA A 2 -8.68 26.84 -9.20
CA ALA A 2 -10.13 26.83 -9.30
C ALA A 2 -10.69 27.51 -8.04
N GLU A 3 -11.53 28.53 -8.23
CA GLU A 3 -12.27 29.16 -7.14
C GLU A 3 -13.16 28.10 -6.48
N ARG A 4 -12.91 27.88 -5.21
CA ARG A 4 -13.70 26.94 -4.39
C ARG A 4 -14.81 27.72 -3.72
N SER A 5 -15.99 27.75 -4.35
CA SER A 5 -17.19 28.39 -3.81
C SER A 5 -18.31 27.39 -3.61
N ASP A 6 -19.13 27.61 -2.59
CA ASP A 6 -20.34 26.86 -2.29
C ASP A 6 -21.25 27.71 -1.41
N PHE A 7 -22.51 27.26 -1.20
CA PHE A 7 -23.50 27.98 -0.42
C PHE A 7 -23.18 27.97 1.09
N CYS A 8 -22.95 29.14 1.65
CA CYS A 8 -22.81 29.31 3.09
C CYS A 8 -24.16 29.60 3.75
N ILE A 9 -24.60 28.73 4.63
CA ILE A 9 -25.88 28.84 5.35
C ILE A 9 -25.90 30.10 6.22
N GLU A 10 -24.81 30.41 6.91
CA GLU A 10 -24.70 31.59 7.79
C GLU A 10 -24.72 32.92 7.01
N CYS A 11 -24.12 32.95 5.83
CA CYS A 11 -24.12 34.15 4.98
C CYS A 11 -25.33 34.25 4.06
N GLY A 12 -26.09 33.17 3.87
CA GLY A 12 -27.26 33.09 2.98
C GLY A 12 -26.93 33.24 1.49
N LYS A 13 -25.69 32.99 1.07
CA LYS A 13 -25.22 33.18 -0.31
C LYS A 13 -24.04 32.27 -0.64
N GLU A 14 -23.71 32.18 -1.91
CA GLU A 14 -22.48 31.56 -2.35
C GLU A 14 -21.27 32.36 -1.88
N THR A 15 -20.29 31.66 -1.28
CA THR A 15 -19.04 32.25 -0.76
C THR A 15 -17.88 31.31 -1.02
N GLU A 16 -16.68 31.85 -1.10
CA GLU A 16 -15.46 31.07 -1.11
C GLU A 16 -15.27 30.36 0.23
N TYR A 17 -14.62 29.20 0.18
CA TYR A 17 -14.27 28.44 1.38
C TYR A 17 -12.82 27.98 1.38
N SER A 18 -12.26 27.85 2.57
CA SER A 18 -10.95 27.24 2.83
C SER A 18 -11.13 25.85 3.43
N LEU A 19 -10.25 24.91 3.04
CA LEU A 19 -10.18 23.59 3.65
C LEU A 19 -9.16 23.61 4.79
N GLN A 20 -9.55 23.06 5.93
CA GLN A 20 -8.69 22.97 7.12
C GLN A 20 -8.73 21.56 7.68
N LYS A 21 -7.60 21.09 8.22
CA LYS A 21 -7.52 19.84 8.94
C LYS A 21 -7.99 20.03 10.38
N LYS A 22 -8.75 19.07 10.87
CA LYS A 22 -9.28 19.05 12.24
C LYS A 22 -9.15 17.65 12.81
N THR A 23 -8.59 17.55 14.02
CA THR A 23 -8.56 16.28 14.74
C THR A 23 -9.86 16.08 15.50
N ILE A 24 -10.44 14.90 15.35
CA ILE A 24 -11.63 14.47 16.09
C ILE A 24 -11.35 13.15 16.80
N THR A 25 -12.03 12.91 17.92
CA THR A 25 -12.03 11.62 18.62
C THR A 25 -13.26 10.82 18.22
N ARG A 26 -13.08 9.53 17.95
CA ARG A 26 -14.16 8.57 17.72
C ARG A 26 -13.88 7.30 18.53
N VAL A 27 -14.95 6.72 19.06
CA VAL A 27 -14.89 5.41 19.72
C VAL A 27 -15.19 4.32 18.69
N ILE A 28 -14.22 3.44 18.45
CA ILE A 28 -14.36 2.27 17.59
C ILE A 28 -14.01 1.03 18.41
N ARG A 29 -14.93 0.08 18.50
CA ARG A 29 -14.75 -1.16 19.29
C ARG A 29 -14.26 -0.89 20.73
N GLU A 30 -14.91 0.05 21.40
CA GLU A 30 -14.63 0.44 22.80
C GLU A 30 -13.27 1.15 23.02
N LYS A 31 -12.52 1.45 21.98
CA LYS A 31 -11.26 2.20 22.02
C LYS A 31 -11.46 3.60 21.43
N GLU A 32 -10.91 4.61 22.10
CA GLU A 32 -10.86 5.98 21.56
C GLU A 32 -9.70 6.12 20.59
N ASP A 33 -10.03 6.50 19.34
CA ASP A 33 -9.06 6.77 18.28
C ASP A 33 -9.17 8.23 17.82
N LEU A 34 -8.03 8.83 17.49
CA LEU A 34 -7.91 10.17 16.96
C LEU A 34 -7.85 10.11 15.43
N PHE A 35 -8.70 10.91 14.78
CA PHE A 35 -8.74 11.01 13.33
C PHE A 35 -8.52 12.43 12.87
N GLU A 36 -7.73 12.59 11.83
CA GLU A 36 -7.59 13.83 11.10
C GLU A 36 -8.63 13.85 9.97
N ILE A 37 -9.56 14.81 10.02
CA ILE A 37 -10.56 15.04 8.98
C ILE A 37 -10.37 16.40 8.33
N THR A 38 -10.92 16.59 7.13
CA THR A 38 -10.94 17.86 6.43
C THR A 38 -12.28 18.53 6.66
N THR A 39 -12.27 19.80 7.10
CA THR A 39 -13.48 20.66 7.21
C THR A 39 -13.35 21.83 6.26
N ALA A 40 -14.50 22.36 5.81
CA ALA A 40 -14.57 23.56 4.99
C ALA A 40 -15.06 24.72 5.86
N ARG A 41 -14.42 25.89 5.76
CA ARG A 41 -14.82 27.11 6.44
C ARG A 41 -15.04 28.24 5.47
N CYS A 42 -16.13 28.96 5.66
CA CYS A 42 -16.45 30.15 4.92
C CYS A 42 -15.36 31.21 5.13
N VAL A 43 -14.85 31.82 4.04
CA VAL A 43 -13.86 32.89 4.13
C VAL A 43 -14.45 34.18 4.71
N GLN A 44 -15.78 34.41 4.55
CA GLN A 44 -16.42 35.64 5.02
C GLN A 44 -16.82 35.59 6.51
N CYS A 45 -17.50 34.53 6.95
CA CYS A 45 -17.99 34.46 8.35
C CYS A 45 -17.21 33.48 9.24
N GLY A 46 -16.32 32.65 8.68
CA GLY A 46 -15.61 31.62 9.43
C GLY A 46 -16.46 30.41 9.83
N GLY A 47 -17.75 30.40 9.48
CA GLY A 47 -18.64 29.27 9.77
C GLY A 47 -18.27 27.99 9.03
N GLU A 48 -18.61 26.84 9.63
CA GLU A 48 -18.36 25.55 8.99
C GLU A 48 -19.35 25.35 7.82
N MET A 49 -18.86 24.89 6.68
CA MET A 49 -19.64 24.69 5.45
C MET A 49 -19.75 23.21 5.10
N SER A 50 -20.93 22.80 4.67
CA SER A 50 -21.15 21.45 4.15
C SER A 50 -20.87 21.42 2.65
N ILE A 51 -19.78 20.78 2.26
CA ILE A 51 -19.36 20.70 0.86
C ILE A 51 -19.69 19.31 0.30
N PRO A 52 -20.28 19.22 -0.90
CA PRO A 52 -20.58 17.95 -1.54
C PRO A 52 -19.35 17.05 -1.65
N GLY A 53 -19.50 15.77 -1.27
CA GLY A 53 -18.44 14.78 -1.31
C GLY A 53 -17.39 14.85 -0.19
N LEU A 54 -17.36 15.92 0.61
CA LEU A 54 -16.37 16.07 1.69
C LEU A 54 -16.58 15.05 2.81
N ILE A 55 -17.83 14.79 3.18
CA ILE A 55 -18.18 13.78 4.20
C ILE A 55 -17.74 12.40 3.74
N TYR A 56 -18.02 12.04 2.49
CA TYR A 56 -17.61 10.74 1.94
C TYR A 56 -16.09 10.56 1.94
N ARG A 57 -15.34 11.60 1.53
CA ARG A 57 -13.88 11.60 1.59
C ARG A 57 -13.37 11.43 3.03
N ASN A 58 -13.94 12.16 3.98
CA ASN A 58 -13.56 12.04 5.39
C ASN A 58 -13.79 10.62 5.93
N VAL A 59 -14.90 9.97 5.55
CA VAL A 59 -15.16 8.58 5.95
C VAL A 59 -14.09 7.64 5.38
N GLN A 60 -13.69 7.80 4.12
CA GLN A 60 -12.63 7.00 3.51
C GLN A 60 -11.26 7.25 4.17
N GLU A 61 -10.93 8.53 4.42
CA GLU A 61 -9.68 8.91 5.10
C GLU A 61 -9.63 8.35 6.54
N MET A 62 -10.75 8.40 7.27
CA MET A 62 -10.84 7.81 8.62
C MET A 62 -10.70 6.28 8.61
N ASP A 63 -11.32 5.57 7.66
CA ASP A 63 -11.15 4.11 7.51
C ASP A 63 -9.69 3.76 7.23
N ALA A 64 -9.01 4.51 6.35
CA ALA A 64 -7.59 4.31 6.05
C ALA A 64 -6.69 4.57 7.27
N GLN A 65 -6.95 5.64 8.04
CA GLN A 65 -6.22 5.95 9.28
C GLN A 65 -6.42 4.84 10.32
N TYR A 66 -7.65 4.39 10.53
CA TYR A 66 -7.97 3.30 11.45
C TYR A 66 -7.24 2.01 11.06
N ARG A 67 -7.32 1.61 9.79
CA ARG A 67 -6.62 0.40 9.30
C ARG A 67 -5.11 0.51 9.47
N SER A 68 -4.54 1.68 9.19
CA SER A 68 -3.11 1.92 9.39
C SER A 68 -2.70 1.82 10.85
N ALA A 69 -3.48 2.44 11.76
CA ALA A 69 -3.21 2.41 13.20
C ALA A 69 -3.33 0.99 13.81
N GLU A 70 -4.31 0.23 13.34
CA GLU A 70 -4.53 -1.16 13.80
C GLU A 70 -3.67 -2.18 13.03
N GLY A 71 -2.85 -1.77 12.07
CA GLY A 71 -2.05 -2.67 11.23
C GLY A 71 -2.90 -3.57 10.34
N ILE A 72 -4.07 -3.09 9.91
CA ILE A 72 -4.99 -3.83 9.05
C ILE A 72 -4.66 -3.52 7.59
N VAL A 73 -4.51 -4.55 6.78
CA VAL A 73 -4.21 -4.44 5.36
C VAL A 73 -5.32 -3.72 4.60
N LEU A 74 -4.93 -2.86 3.66
CA LEU A 74 -5.84 -2.16 2.75
C LEU A 74 -6.19 -3.02 1.54
N ALA A 75 -7.34 -2.76 0.90
CA ALA A 75 -7.73 -3.41 -0.35
C ALA A 75 -6.68 -3.21 -1.45
N ASP A 76 -6.11 -2.01 -1.55
CA ASP A 76 -5.05 -1.68 -2.51
C ASP A 76 -3.80 -2.57 -2.34
N ASP A 77 -3.46 -2.94 -1.11
CA ASP A 77 -2.31 -3.82 -0.85
C ASP A 77 -2.58 -5.26 -1.29
N ILE A 78 -3.82 -5.72 -1.15
CA ILE A 78 -4.27 -7.00 -1.70
C ILE A 78 -4.21 -6.98 -3.23
N GLU A 79 -4.65 -5.89 -3.87
CA GLU A 79 -4.55 -5.74 -5.32
C GLU A 79 -3.10 -5.71 -5.81
N LYS A 80 -2.21 -5.01 -5.10
CA LYS A 80 -0.76 -5.03 -5.39
C LYS A 80 -0.21 -6.45 -5.31
N LEU A 81 -0.55 -7.19 -4.25
CA LEU A 81 -0.15 -8.58 -4.08
C LEU A 81 -0.58 -9.46 -5.25
N MET A 82 -1.86 -9.34 -5.67
CA MET A 82 -2.38 -10.05 -6.83
C MET A 82 -1.64 -9.71 -8.13
N LYS A 83 -1.31 -8.44 -8.34
CA LYS A 83 -0.56 -7.97 -9.53
C LYS A 83 0.89 -8.46 -9.52
N ILE A 84 1.58 -8.36 -8.38
CA ILE A 84 2.98 -8.80 -8.22
C ILE A 84 3.11 -10.29 -8.52
N TYR A 85 2.28 -11.12 -7.91
CA TYR A 85 2.36 -12.58 -8.06
C TYR A 85 1.50 -13.13 -9.19
N LYS A 86 0.83 -12.28 -9.98
CA LYS A 86 -0.01 -12.66 -11.13
C LYS A 86 -1.03 -13.74 -10.77
N ILE A 87 -1.65 -13.61 -9.59
CA ILE A 87 -2.56 -14.58 -9.00
C ILE A 87 -3.97 -14.00 -8.83
N GLY A 88 -5.00 -14.80 -9.09
CA GLY A 88 -6.39 -14.38 -8.92
C GLY A 88 -6.85 -14.43 -7.45
N LYS A 89 -8.06 -13.90 -7.16
CA LYS A 89 -8.63 -13.76 -5.81
C LYS A 89 -8.74 -15.11 -5.09
N ALA A 90 -9.41 -16.11 -5.70
CA ALA A 90 -9.61 -17.43 -5.11
C ALA A 90 -8.28 -18.19 -4.92
N PRO A 91 -7.40 -18.30 -5.95
CA PRO A 91 -6.09 -18.92 -5.77
C PRO A 91 -5.22 -18.23 -4.72
N LEU A 92 -5.27 -16.87 -4.59
CA LEU A 92 -4.55 -16.15 -3.55
C LEU A 92 -5.07 -16.50 -2.16
N SER A 93 -6.41 -16.54 -1.98
CA SER A 93 -7.01 -16.98 -0.71
C SER A 93 -6.49 -18.34 -0.29
N LEU A 94 -6.54 -19.31 -1.20
CA LEU A 94 -6.11 -20.68 -0.94
C LEU A 94 -4.59 -20.77 -0.72
N ALA A 95 -3.80 -20.00 -1.47
CA ALA A 95 -2.34 -19.94 -1.30
C ALA A 95 -1.94 -19.48 0.09
N LEU A 96 -2.63 -18.47 0.63
CA LEU A 96 -2.38 -17.95 1.97
C LEU A 96 -2.93 -18.82 3.10
N GLY A 97 -3.63 -19.91 2.75
CA GLY A 97 -4.27 -20.81 3.71
C GLY A 97 -5.63 -20.34 4.20
N PHE A 98 -6.25 -19.38 3.50
CA PHE A 98 -7.58 -18.87 3.82
C PHE A 98 -8.68 -19.66 3.12
N GLY A 99 -9.95 -19.37 3.48
CA GLY A 99 -11.08 -19.86 2.70
C GLY A 99 -11.14 -19.21 1.32
N GLU A 100 -11.61 -19.94 0.31
CA GLU A 100 -11.57 -19.56 -1.12
C GLU A 100 -12.10 -18.15 -1.42
N VAL A 101 -13.15 -17.70 -0.72
CA VAL A 101 -13.83 -16.41 -0.95
C VAL A 101 -13.29 -15.28 -0.08
N THR A 102 -12.30 -15.53 0.78
CA THR A 102 -11.84 -14.57 1.80
C THR A 102 -11.27 -13.30 1.18
N ILE A 103 -10.35 -13.40 0.23
CA ILE A 103 -9.77 -12.26 -0.48
C ILE A 103 -10.84 -11.46 -1.24
N HIS A 104 -11.82 -12.15 -1.84
CA HIS A 104 -12.93 -11.50 -2.52
C HIS A 104 -13.72 -10.58 -1.57
N ARG A 105 -14.08 -11.09 -0.38
CA ARG A 105 -14.80 -10.32 0.65
C ARG A 105 -14.01 -9.09 1.13
N TYR A 106 -12.70 -9.22 1.27
CA TYR A 106 -11.84 -8.10 1.67
C TYR A 106 -11.79 -6.99 0.61
N LEU A 107 -11.78 -7.37 -0.67
CA LEU A 107 -11.86 -6.42 -1.78
C LEU A 107 -13.25 -5.76 -1.91
N GLU A 108 -14.31 -6.40 -1.35
CA GLU A 108 -15.66 -5.83 -1.26
C GLU A 108 -15.90 -5.01 0.02
N GLY A 109 -14.85 -4.77 0.82
CA GLY A 109 -14.90 -3.88 1.97
C GLY A 109 -14.97 -4.57 3.33
N GLN A 110 -15.06 -5.92 3.41
CA GLN A 110 -14.96 -6.60 4.70
C GLN A 110 -13.58 -6.34 5.31
N VAL A 111 -13.55 -6.01 6.60
CA VAL A 111 -12.31 -5.74 7.34
C VAL A 111 -11.67 -7.06 7.74
N PRO A 112 -10.40 -7.33 7.35
CA PRO A 112 -9.66 -8.50 7.79
C PRO A 112 -9.43 -8.51 9.31
N SER A 113 -9.22 -9.70 9.87
CA SER A 113 -8.64 -9.82 11.22
C SER A 113 -7.16 -9.43 11.18
N ARG A 114 -6.59 -9.13 12.36
CA ARG A 114 -5.16 -8.84 12.48
C ARG A 114 -4.29 -9.97 11.94
N GLU A 115 -4.58 -11.19 12.33
CA GLU A 115 -3.85 -12.39 11.89
C GLU A 115 -3.81 -12.55 10.37
N TYR A 116 -4.96 -12.32 9.70
CA TYR A 116 -5.03 -12.36 8.24
C TYR A 116 -4.32 -11.18 7.59
N SER A 117 -4.39 -10.00 8.20
CA SER A 117 -3.64 -8.84 7.75
C SER A 117 -2.13 -9.07 7.84
N ASP A 118 -1.64 -9.61 8.96
CA ASP A 118 -0.22 -9.92 9.15
C ASP A 118 0.27 -10.94 8.09
N THR A 119 -0.55 -11.95 7.77
CA THR A 119 -0.24 -12.94 6.73
C THR A 119 -0.15 -12.30 5.34
N ILE A 120 -1.08 -11.39 5.00
CA ILE A 120 -1.09 -10.68 3.73
C ILE A 120 0.11 -9.72 3.65
N HIS A 121 0.40 -8.99 4.72
CA HIS A 121 1.58 -8.13 4.79
C HIS A 121 2.88 -8.92 4.65
N ALA A 122 3.01 -10.05 5.33
CA ALA A 122 4.18 -10.91 5.18
C ALA A 122 4.38 -11.39 3.74
N ALA A 123 3.28 -11.73 3.03
CA ALA A 123 3.35 -12.11 1.63
C ALA A 123 3.72 -10.92 0.71
N LEU A 124 3.31 -9.70 1.06
CA LEU A 124 3.60 -8.49 0.29
C LEU A 124 5.08 -8.09 0.39
N ILE A 125 5.67 -8.18 1.58
CA ILE A 125 7.05 -7.74 1.84
C ILE A 125 8.10 -8.84 1.65
N SER A 126 7.71 -10.11 1.66
CA SER A 126 8.64 -11.26 1.54
C SER A 126 8.24 -12.22 0.43
N PRO A 127 8.91 -12.15 -0.73
CA PRO A 127 8.70 -13.13 -1.81
C PRO A 127 8.97 -14.57 -1.38
N ALA A 128 9.96 -14.79 -0.49
CA ALA A 128 10.25 -16.10 0.07
C ALA A 128 9.08 -16.64 0.90
N PHE A 129 8.44 -15.80 1.71
CA PHE A 129 7.24 -16.16 2.45
C PHE A 129 6.11 -16.59 1.50
N MET A 130 5.84 -15.77 0.47
CA MET A 130 4.81 -16.10 -0.53
C MET A 130 5.12 -17.41 -1.27
N ARG A 131 6.36 -17.63 -1.67
CA ARG A 131 6.82 -18.88 -2.30
C ARG A 131 6.57 -20.10 -1.40
N ASN A 132 6.88 -19.98 -0.11
CA ASN A 132 6.65 -21.04 0.86
C ASN A 132 5.14 -21.32 1.03
N LYS A 133 4.32 -20.28 1.16
CA LYS A 133 2.85 -20.40 1.26
C LYS A 133 2.22 -21.06 0.02
N LEU A 134 2.69 -20.72 -1.16
CA LEU A 134 2.30 -21.40 -2.40
C LEU A 134 2.64 -22.90 -2.37
N SER A 135 3.83 -23.25 -1.90
CA SER A 135 4.27 -24.64 -1.80
C SER A 135 3.49 -25.43 -0.74
N GLU A 136 3.23 -24.86 0.43
CA GLU A 136 2.45 -25.47 1.52
C GLU A 136 1.01 -25.80 1.08
N ASN A 137 0.41 -24.92 0.28
CA ASN A 137 -0.99 -25.06 -0.15
C ASN A 137 -1.13 -25.49 -1.63
N ARG A 138 -0.10 -26.11 -2.19
CA ARG A 138 -0.02 -26.48 -3.60
C ARG A 138 -1.22 -27.25 -4.10
N GLU A 139 -1.70 -28.20 -3.30
CA GLU A 139 -2.83 -29.09 -3.66
C GLU A 139 -4.18 -28.38 -3.75
N LYS A 140 -4.30 -27.20 -3.11
CA LYS A 140 -5.52 -26.38 -3.10
C LYS A 140 -5.64 -25.45 -4.31
N ILE A 141 -4.58 -25.34 -5.09
CA ILE A 141 -4.45 -24.34 -6.16
C ILE A 141 -4.29 -25.08 -7.49
N THR A 142 -4.92 -24.55 -8.55
CA THR A 142 -4.74 -25.10 -9.91
C THR A 142 -3.29 -24.99 -10.37
N ASP A 143 -2.84 -25.97 -11.18
CA ASP A 143 -1.46 -25.96 -11.71
C ASP A 143 -1.09 -24.67 -12.41
N ALA A 144 -1.97 -24.14 -13.25
CA ALA A 144 -1.73 -22.92 -13.99
C ALA A 144 -1.54 -21.69 -13.08
N ALA A 145 -2.36 -21.56 -12.02
CA ALA A 145 -2.25 -20.46 -11.05
C ALA A 145 -0.98 -20.59 -10.20
N TYR A 146 -0.68 -21.82 -9.75
CA TYR A 146 0.53 -22.11 -9.01
C TYR A 146 1.79 -21.75 -9.80
N GLN A 147 1.95 -22.28 -11.02
CA GLN A 147 3.16 -22.05 -11.83
C GLN A 147 3.42 -20.55 -12.07
N LYS A 148 2.37 -19.79 -12.40
CA LYS A 148 2.49 -18.35 -12.60
C LYS A 148 2.92 -17.61 -11.33
N ALA A 149 2.27 -17.90 -10.21
CA ALA A 149 2.55 -17.23 -8.95
C ALA A 149 3.92 -17.63 -8.38
N PHE A 150 4.28 -18.91 -8.47
CA PHE A 150 5.57 -19.41 -8.01
C PHE A 150 6.73 -18.82 -8.82
N ALA A 151 6.62 -18.79 -10.15
CA ALA A 151 7.63 -18.16 -11.01
C ALA A 151 7.78 -16.66 -10.70
N ALA A 152 6.67 -15.95 -10.44
CA ALA A 152 6.71 -14.56 -10.05
C ALA A 152 7.39 -14.38 -8.68
N ALA A 153 7.11 -15.23 -7.69
CA ALA A 153 7.74 -15.19 -6.38
C ALA A 153 9.26 -15.42 -6.46
N VAL A 154 9.70 -16.41 -7.22
CA VAL A 154 11.13 -16.67 -7.45
C VAL A 154 11.80 -15.51 -8.18
N SER A 155 11.15 -14.92 -9.19
CA SER A 155 11.68 -13.76 -9.90
C SER A 155 11.85 -12.56 -8.99
N MET A 156 10.89 -12.29 -8.10
CA MET A 156 10.98 -11.22 -7.10
C MET A 156 12.07 -11.49 -6.07
N GLU A 157 12.19 -12.71 -5.57
CA GLU A 157 13.24 -13.12 -4.63
C GLU A 157 14.64 -12.88 -5.23
N ASN A 158 14.84 -13.26 -6.49
CA ASN A 158 16.08 -13.00 -7.22
C ASN A 158 16.33 -11.50 -7.42
N LEU A 159 15.30 -10.71 -7.71
CA LEU A 159 15.42 -9.26 -7.86
C LEU A 159 15.85 -8.59 -6.56
N PHE A 160 15.27 -8.97 -5.42
CA PHE A 160 15.68 -8.46 -4.11
C PHE A 160 17.11 -8.87 -3.75
N SER A 161 17.51 -10.11 -4.04
CA SER A 161 18.88 -10.58 -3.83
C SER A 161 19.90 -9.78 -4.65
N VAL A 162 19.58 -9.49 -5.91
CA VAL A 162 20.42 -8.62 -6.77
C VAL A 162 20.45 -7.19 -6.23
N SER A 163 19.31 -6.67 -5.76
CA SER A 163 19.23 -5.31 -5.21
C SER A 163 20.08 -5.13 -3.96
N GLU A 164 20.11 -6.09 -3.04
CA GLU A 164 20.98 -6.06 -1.86
C GLU A 164 22.46 -5.99 -2.24
N LYS A 165 22.90 -6.84 -3.16
CA LYS A 165 24.27 -6.81 -3.66
C LYS A 165 24.64 -5.49 -4.34
N ILE A 166 23.74 -4.96 -5.15
CA ILE A 166 23.92 -3.65 -5.80
C ILE A 166 24.02 -2.53 -4.76
N LEU A 167 23.17 -2.55 -3.71
CA LEU A 167 23.22 -1.55 -2.65
C LEU A 167 24.55 -1.60 -1.88
N ILE A 168 25.08 -2.79 -1.59
CA ILE A 168 26.40 -2.95 -0.97
C ILE A 168 27.49 -2.37 -1.87
N VAL A 169 27.43 -2.65 -3.17
CA VAL A 169 28.39 -2.11 -4.15
C VAL A 169 28.29 -0.60 -4.25
N ILE A 170 27.07 -0.06 -4.30
CA ILE A 170 26.83 1.39 -4.31
C ILE A 170 27.38 2.04 -3.04
N ALA A 171 27.10 1.49 -1.87
CA ALA A 171 27.61 1.98 -0.60
C ALA A 171 29.16 1.99 -0.59
N TYR A 172 29.79 0.94 -1.07
CA TYR A 172 31.24 0.86 -1.21
C TYR A 172 31.81 1.92 -2.17
N ILE A 173 31.16 2.16 -3.31
CA ILE A 173 31.55 3.21 -4.26
C ILE A 173 31.51 4.57 -3.59
N PHE A 174 30.44 4.91 -2.87
CA PHE A 174 30.32 6.18 -2.15
C PHE A 174 31.30 6.32 -0.98
N GLU A 175 31.68 5.22 -0.35
CA GLU A 175 32.72 5.22 0.69
C GLU A 175 34.12 5.56 0.13
N LYS A 176 34.41 5.09 -1.09
CA LYS A 176 35.74 5.21 -1.72
C LYS A 176 35.92 6.43 -2.60
N LEU A 177 34.85 7.04 -3.06
CA LEU A 177 34.86 8.20 -3.96
C LEU A 177 34.19 9.38 -3.29
N GLU A 178 34.88 10.53 -3.23
CA GLU A 178 34.35 11.76 -2.61
C GLU A 178 33.18 12.34 -3.38
N GLU A 179 33.18 12.22 -4.72
CA GLU A 179 32.06 12.67 -5.57
C GLU A 179 31.74 11.61 -6.63
N VAL A 180 30.46 11.28 -6.76
CA VAL A 180 29.94 10.32 -7.75
C VAL A 180 28.79 10.92 -8.51
N THR A 181 28.98 11.21 -9.80
CA THR A 181 27.87 11.64 -10.66
C THR A 181 26.99 10.46 -11.05
N PRO A 182 25.69 10.66 -11.38
CA PRO A 182 24.81 9.59 -11.81
C PRO A 182 25.34 8.78 -13.01
N LEU A 183 25.98 9.45 -13.96
CA LEU A 183 26.57 8.80 -15.13
C LEU A 183 27.81 7.95 -14.76
N MET A 184 28.63 8.43 -13.84
CA MET A 184 29.80 7.69 -13.32
C MET A 184 29.33 6.44 -12.58
N LEU A 185 28.32 6.56 -11.70
CA LEU A 185 27.74 5.43 -10.97
C LEU A 185 27.21 4.38 -11.92
N GLN A 186 26.46 4.78 -12.95
CA GLN A 186 25.91 3.87 -13.95
C GLN A 186 27.03 3.09 -14.67
N LYS A 187 28.09 3.76 -15.09
CA LYS A 187 29.24 3.10 -15.74
C LYS A 187 29.95 2.13 -14.81
N LEU A 188 30.20 2.53 -13.54
CA LEU A 188 30.85 1.67 -12.55
C LEU A 188 30.03 0.40 -12.27
N LEU A 189 28.71 0.54 -12.10
CA LEU A 189 27.82 -0.60 -11.90
C LEU A 189 27.80 -1.54 -13.12
N TYR A 190 27.82 -0.99 -14.33
CA TYR A 190 27.89 -1.79 -15.56
C TYR A 190 29.19 -2.61 -15.64
N PHE A 191 30.34 -2.01 -15.33
CA PHE A 191 31.63 -2.73 -15.32
C PHE A 191 31.68 -3.80 -14.23
N ILE A 192 31.17 -3.51 -13.02
CA ILE A 192 31.15 -4.47 -11.91
C ILE A 192 30.24 -5.66 -12.28
N GLN A 193 29.09 -5.41 -12.89
CA GLN A 193 28.20 -6.46 -13.37
C GLN A 193 28.86 -7.33 -14.45
N GLY A 194 29.58 -6.72 -15.38
CA GLY A 194 30.32 -7.43 -16.42
C GLY A 194 31.41 -8.36 -15.86
N ILE A 195 32.16 -7.90 -14.86
CA ILE A 195 33.17 -8.70 -14.17
C ILE A 195 32.53 -9.87 -13.41
N TYR A 196 31.41 -9.61 -12.72
CA TYR A 196 30.71 -10.64 -11.93
C TYR A 196 30.03 -11.72 -12.80
N SER A 197 29.69 -11.38 -14.05
CA SER A 197 29.11 -12.33 -15.01
C SER A 197 30.17 -13.18 -15.72
N ALA A 198 31.44 -12.82 -15.60
CA ALA A 198 32.58 -13.51 -16.23
C ALA A 198 33.35 -14.46 -15.27
N LEU A 199 32.97 -14.41 -13.96
CA LEU A 199 33.44 -15.29 -12.90
C LEU A 199 32.49 -16.44 -12.63
#